data_52040be7fa6c95db0bb680d356a2a583
#
_entry.id   52040be7fa6c95db0bb680d356a2a583
#
_cell.length_a   1.000
_cell.length_b   1.000
_cell.length_c   1.000
_cell.angle_alpha   90.00
_cell.angle_beta   90.00
_cell.angle_gamma   90.00
#
_symmetry.space_group_name_H-M   'P 1'
#
loop_
_entity.id
_entity.type
_entity.pdbx_description
1 polymer ?
#
loop_
_entity_poly.entity_id
_entity_poly.type
_entity_poly.pdbx_seq_one_letter_code
_entity_poly.pdbx_strand_id
1 'polypeptide(L)'
;NKGQVSSKLKRMIGFVSSRVTGCNYCQAHTIRAAERYGASDKQLENIWEFRESRDFSDKEKVALEFSIAASSIPNRVDENLSKELRKYWDDGEIIEMLGVISLFGFLNRWNDSMGTRIEEEADVSGKKYIKGWNPIKHKS
;
A
#
# COMPACT_ATOMS: atom_id res chain seq x y z
N ASN A 1 -10.13 6.64 -12.14
CA ASN A 1 -10.07 5.20 -12.03
C ASN A 1 -11.15 4.55 -12.91
N LYS A 2 -10.74 3.72 -13.86
CA LYS A 2 -11.66 3.02 -14.77
C LYS A 2 -11.84 1.55 -14.40
N GLY A 3 -11.14 1.06 -13.40
CA GLY A 3 -11.19 -0.32 -12.98
C GLY A 3 -12.31 -0.59 -11.97
N GLN A 4 -12.40 -1.82 -11.50
CA GLN A 4 -13.39 -2.29 -10.53
C GLN A 4 -12.91 -2.13 -9.08
N VAL A 5 -11.61 -2.11 -8.84
CA VAL A 5 -11.03 -1.86 -7.52
C VAL A 5 -11.01 -0.36 -7.26
N SER A 6 -11.46 0.06 -6.08
CA SER A 6 -11.53 1.49 -5.75
C SER A 6 -10.16 2.16 -5.73
N SER A 7 -10.12 3.44 -6.08
CA SER A 7 -8.89 4.24 -6.01
C SER A 7 -8.33 4.30 -4.58
N LYS A 8 -9.21 4.37 -3.59
CA LYS A 8 -8.82 4.33 -2.17
C LYS A 8 -8.06 3.05 -1.85
N LEU A 9 -8.63 1.90 -2.19
CA LEU A 9 -7.98 0.61 -1.91
C LEU A 9 -6.67 0.46 -2.68
N LYS A 10 -6.63 0.88 -3.95
CA LYS A 10 -5.39 0.85 -4.74
C LYS A 10 -4.26 1.62 -4.07
N ARG A 11 -4.54 2.78 -3.46
CA ARG A 11 -3.53 3.58 -2.77
C ARG A 11 -3.11 2.93 -1.45
N MET A 12 -4.04 2.30 -0.73
CA MET A 12 -3.71 1.53 0.46
C MET A 12 -2.84 0.30 0.12
N ILE A 13 -3.12 -0.37 -0.98
CA ILE A 13 -2.28 -1.45 -1.52
C ILE A 13 -0.87 -0.92 -1.83
N GLY A 14 -0.79 0.22 -2.50
CA GLY A 14 0.49 0.88 -2.79
C GLY A 14 1.29 1.20 -1.53
N PHE A 15 0.63 1.69 -0.48
CA PHE A 15 1.27 1.97 0.80
C PHE A 15 1.83 0.69 1.43
N VAL A 16 1.02 -0.35 1.55
CA VAL A 16 1.43 -1.61 2.17
C VAL A 16 2.59 -2.24 1.39
N SER A 17 2.53 -2.25 0.06
CA SER A 17 3.62 -2.74 -0.80
C SER A 17 4.90 -1.94 -0.58
N SER A 18 4.80 -0.62 -0.51
CA SER A 18 5.93 0.27 -0.28
C SER A 18 6.55 0.11 1.10
N ARG A 19 5.72 -0.22 2.10
CA ARG A 19 6.18 -0.53 3.46
C ARG A 19 6.98 -1.83 3.49
N VAL A 20 6.50 -2.87 2.83
CA VAL A 20 7.19 -4.16 2.75
C VAL A 20 8.58 -4.00 2.12
N THR A 21 8.69 -3.22 1.06
CA THR A 21 9.96 -3.00 0.36
C THR A 21 10.83 -1.91 0.99
N GLY A 22 10.26 -1.11 1.88
CA GLY A 22 11.01 -0.12 2.65
C GLY A 22 11.25 1.23 1.97
N CYS A 23 10.51 1.57 0.91
CA CYS A 23 10.62 2.88 0.26
C CYS A 23 9.83 3.94 1.03
N ASN A 24 10.51 4.77 1.83
CA ASN A 24 9.85 5.81 2.62
C ASN A 24 9.19 6.89 1.75
N TYR A 25 9.83 7.29 0.66
CA TYR A 25 9.24 8.21 -0.33
C TYR A 25 7.88 7.69 -0.81
N CYS A 26 7.83 6.44 -1.22
CA CYS A 26 6.61 5.82 -1.75
C CYS A 26 5.53 5.67 -0.67
N GLN A 27 5.92 5.35 0.57
CA GLN A 27 4.97 5.25 1.68
C GLN A 27 4.25 6.58 1.93
N ALA A 28 4.99 7.67 1.98
CA ALA A 28 4.41 9.00 2.22
C ALA A 28 3.47 9.42 1.08
N HIS A 29 3.87 9.19 -0.15
CA HIS A 29 3.04 9.53 -1.32
C HIS A 29 1.78 8.69 -1.40
N THR A 30 1.85 7.40 -1.11
CA THR A 30 0.69 6.52 -1.15
C THR A 30 -0.29 6.78 -0.02
N ILE A 31 0.20 7.07 1.20
CA ILE A 31 -0.70 7.39 2.30
C ILE A 31 -1.42 8.73 2.07
N ARG A 32 -0.72 9.71 1.52
CA ARG A 32 -1.32 10.98 1.10
C ARG A 32 -2.38 10.76 0.03
N ALA A 33 -2.09 9.95 -0.97
CA ALA A 33 -3.05 9.64 -2.03
C ALA A 33 -4.26 8.89 -1.49
N ALA A 34 -4.08 7.94 -0.57
CA ALA A 34 -5.19 7.22 0.07
C ALA A 34 -6.12 8.19 0.82
N GLU A 35 -5.56 9.16 1.53
CA GLU A 35 -6.33 10.21 2.18
C GLU A 35 -7.18 10.99 1.16
N ARG A 36 -6.57 11.41 0.07
CA ARG A 36 -7.24 12.17 -1.00
C ARG A 36 -8.37 11.39 -1.67
N TYR A 37 -8.27 10.07 -1.70
CA TYR A 37 -9.30 9.21 -2.28
C TYR A 37 -10.28 8.67 -1.24
N GLY A 38 -10.32 9.24 -0.05
CA GLY A 38 -11.39 9.02 0.90
C GLY A 38 -11.11 8.03 2.02
N ALA A 39 -9.87 7.61 2.23
CA ALA A 39 -9.52 6.82 3.42
C ALA A 39 -9.72 7.70 4.68
N SER A 40 -10.33 7.12 5.72
CA SER A 40 -10.53 7.82 6.97
C SER A 40 -9.23 7.96 7.76
N ASP A 41 -9.17 8.91 8.69
CA ASP A 41 -8.01 9.06 9.57
C ASP A 41 -7.71 7.76 10.32
N LYS A 42 -8.74 7.06 10.80
CA LYS A 42 -8.59 5.77 11.49
C LYS A 42 -8.00 4.70 10.58
N GLN A 43 -8.45 4.63 9.33
CA GLN A 43 -7.87 3.70 8.36
C GLN A 43 -6.39 4.01 8.12
N LEU A 44 -6.05 5.28 7.95
CA LEU A 44 -4.66 5.69 7.68
C LEU A 44 -3.75 5.46 8.89
N GLU A 45 -4.23 5.74 10.10
CA GLU A 45 -3.48 5.50 11.32
C GLU A 45 -3.23 4.01 11.58
N ASN A 46 -4.16 3.15 11.18
CA ASN A 46 -4.14 1.71 11.48
C ASN A 46 -3.83 0.84 10.25
N ILE A 47 -3.41 1.44 9.15
CA ILE A 47 -3.23 0.68 7.90
C ILE A 47 -2.21 -0.46 8.04
N TRP A 48 -1.16 -0.27 8.83
CA TRP A 48 -0.16 -1.33 9.03
C TRP A 48 -0.65 -2.40 10.01
N GLU A 49 -1.56 -2.04 10.92
CA GLU A 49 -2.22 -2.97 11.85
C GLU A 49 -3.62 -3.38 11.37
N PHE A 50 -3.83 -3.41 10.07
CA PHE A 50 -5.16 -3.64 9.47
C PHE A 50 -5.81 -4.94 9.91
N ARG A 51 -5.03 -5.98 10.19
CA ARG A 51 -5.55 -7.31 10.58
C ARG A 51 -6.44 -7.27 11.81
N GLU A 52 -6.10 -6.44 12.75
CA GLU A 52 -6.76 -6.30 14.05
C GLU A 52 -7.74 -5.13 14.10
N SER A 53 -7.76 -4.32 13.05
CA SER A 53 -8.59 -3.12 12.99
C SER A 53 -10.00 -3.43 12.52
N ARG A 54 -10.98 -2.76 13.12
CA ARG A 54 -12.38 -2.80 12.68
C ARG A 54 -12.66 -1.81 11.54
N ASP A 55 -11.70 -0.99 11.19
CA ASP A 55 -11.84 0.03 10.14
C ASP A 55 -11.68 -0.54 8.73
N PHE A 56 -11.34 -1.82 8.63
CA PHE A 56 -11.16 -2.52 7.36
C PHE A 56 -12.13 -3.70 7.27
N SER A 57 -12.79 -3.84 6.12
CA SER A 57 -13.63 -5.02 5.85
C SER A 57 -12.76 -6.25 5.61
N ASP A 58 -13.38 -7.45 5.72
CA ASP A 58 -12.67 -8.70 5.41
C ASP A 58 -12.16 -8.71 3.98
N LYS A 59 -12.93 -8.15 3.06
CA LYS A 59 -12.55 -7.99 1.65
C LYS A 59 -11.29 -7.13 1.48
N GLU A 60 -11.22 -6.02 2.21
CA GLU A 60 -10.04 -5.14 2.21
C GLU A 60 -8.85 -5.82 2.88
N LYS A 61 -9.07 -6.51 3.99
CA LYS A 61 -7.99 -7.19 4.72
C LYS A 61 -7.28 -8.24 3.86
N VAL A 62 -8.04 -9.05 3.12
CA VAL A 62 -7.43 -10.07 2.26
C VAL A 62 -6.66 -9.44 1.10
N ALA A 63 -7.14 -8.30 0.57
CA ALA A 63 -6.41 -7.56 -0.46
C ALA A 63 -5.06 -7.04 0.07
N LEU A 64 -5.04 -6.54 1.30
CA LEU A 64 -3.81 -6.05 1.93
C LEU A 64 -2.85 -7.20 2.27
N GLU A 65 -3.37 -8.35 2.72
CA GLU A 65 -2.56 -9.57 2.90
C GLU A 65 -1.92 -10.02 1.58
N PHE A 66 -2.68 -10.02 0.51
CA PHE A 66 -2.17 -10.33 -0.83
C PHE A 66 -1.04 -9.36 -1.22
N SER A 67 -1.22 -8.08 -0.92
CA SER A 67 -0.21 -7.06 -1.23
C SER A 67 1.10 -7.28 -0.49
N ILE A 68 1.04 -7.67 0.78
CA ILE A 68 2.23 -8.01 1.57
C ILE A 68 2.91 -9.24 0.96
N ALA A 69 2.16 -10.29 0.70
CA ALA A 69 2.70 -11.56 0.20
C ALA A 69 3.34 -11.40 -1.19
N ALA A 70 2.66 -10.69 -2.09
CA ALA A 70 3.15 -10.47 -3.45
C ALA A 70 4.32 -9.48 -3.51
N SER A 71 4.47 -8.62 -2.52
CA SER A 71 5.60 -7.67 -2.41
C SER A 71 6.81 -8.29 -1.72
N SER A 72 6.66 -9.43 -1.10
CA SER A 72 7.74 -10.08 -0.34
C SER A 72 8.70 -10.83 -1.25
N ILE A 73 9.97 -10.88 -0.85
CA ILE A 73 11.02 -11.65 -1.54
C ILE A 73 11.67 -12.58 -0.52
N PRO A 74 11.56 -13.90 -0.65
CA PRO A 74 10.79 -14.62 -1.68
C PRO A 74 9.29 -14.32 -1.61
N ASN A 75 8.60 -14.51 -2.74
CA ASN A 75 7.16 -14.30 -2.85
C ASN A 75 6.42 -15.23 -1.87
N ARG A 76 5.41 -14.71 -1.16
CA ARG A 76 4.67 -15.44 -0.13
C ARG A 76 3.23 -15.78 -0.53
N VAL A 77 2.85 -15.52 -1.76
CA VAL A 77 1.51 -15.90 -2.23
C VAL A 77 1.45 -17.41 -2.32
N ASP A 78 0.60 -18.02 -1.52
CA ASP A 78 0.39 -19.46 -1.48
C ASP A 78 -1.04 -19.83 -1.90
N GLU A 79 -1.33 -21.11 -1.94
CA GLU A 79 -2.63 -21.62 -2.35
C GLU A 79 -3.75 -21.18 -1.40
N ASN A 80 -3.48 -21.17 -0.08
CA ASN A 80 -4.46 -20.75 0.91
C ASN A 80 -4.84 -19.28 0.74
N LEU A 81 -3.86 -18.42 0.57
CA LEU A 81 -4.09 -16.98 0.33
C LEU A 81 -4.86 -16.75 -0.98
N SER A 82 -4.49 -17.49 -2.03
CA SER A 82 -5.19 -17.41 -3.32
C SER A 82 -6.65 -17.81 -3.21
N LYS A 83 -6.96 -18.84 -2.44
CA LYS A 83 -8.35 -19.27 -2.18
C LYS A 83 -9.13 -18.21 -1.39
N GLU A 84 -8.53 -17.67 -0.33
CA GLU A 84 -9.18 -16.61 0.45
C GLU A 84 -9.44 -15.36 -0.38
N LEU A 85 -8.47 -14.96 -1.20
CA LEU A 85 -8.59 -13.80 -2.07
C LEU A 85 -9.77 -13.96 -3.05
N ARG A 86 -9.92 -15.15 -3.64
CA ARG A 86 -10.98 -15.46 -4.62
C ARG A 86 -12.38 -15.55 -4.01
N LYS A 87 -12.51 -15.62 -2.70
CA LYS A 87 -13.82 -15.52 -2.04
C LYS A 87 -14.41 -14.13 -2.17
N TYR A 88 -13.57 -13.10 -2.29
CA TYR A 88 -14.00 -11.70 -2.28
C TYR A 88 -13.76 -10.97 -3.60
N TRP A 89 -12.82 -11.43 -4.42
CA TRP A 89 -12.37 -10.72 -5.60
C TRP A 89 -12.34 -11.66 -6.81
N ASP A 90 -12.79 -11.17 -7.97
CA ASP A 90 -12.70 -11.92 -9.22
C ASP A 90 -11.30 -11.78 -9.84
N ASP A 91 -11.05 -12.55 -10.90
CA ASP A 91 -9.74 -12.58 -11.56
C ASP A 91 -9.33 -11.22 -12.12
N GLY A 92 -10.29 -10.47 -12.69
CA GLY A 92 -10.01 -9.13 -13.21
C GLY A 92 -9.59 -8.16 -12.11
N GLU A 93 -10.26 -8.20 -10.97
CA GLU A 93 -9.94 -7.38 -9.81
C GLU A 93 -8.57 -7.75 -9.22
N ILE A 94 -8.27 -9.03 -9.15
CA ILE A 94 -6.96 -9.53 -8.68
C ILE A 94 -5.84 -9.02 -9.62
N ILE A 95 -6.06 -9.05 -10.92
CA ILE A 95 -5.11 -8.52 -11.90
C ILE A 95 -4.90 -7.01 -11.69
N GLU A 96 -5.97 -6.25 -11.42
CA GLU A 96 -5.84 -4.82 -11.09
C GLU A 96 -4.97 -4.59 -9.85
N MET A 97 -5.17 -5.38 -8.80
CA MET A 97 -4.37 -5.29 -7.58
C MET A 97 -2.91 -5.64 -7.84
N LEU A 98 -2.67 -6.71 -8.57
CA LEU A 98 -1.31 -7.13 -8.91
C LEU A 98 -0.61 -6.10 -9.79
N GLY A 99 -1.35 -5.43 -10.67
CA GLY A 99 -0.85 -4.31 -11.45
C GLY A 99 -0.35 -3.17 -10.57
N VAL A 100 -1.10 -2.81 -9.52
CA VAL A 100 -0.69 -1.79 -8.55
C VAL A 100 0.55 -2.23 -7.78
N ILE A 101 0.56 -3.46 -7.28
CA ILE A 101 1.70 -4.03 -6.55
C ILE A 101 2.96 -4.01 -7.42
N SER A 102 2.85 -4.42 -8.68
CA SER A 102 3.96 -4.47 -9.62
C SER A 102 4.47 -3.07 -9.98
N LEU A 103 3.56 -2.12 -10.17
CA LEU A 103 3.92 -0.73 -10.41
C LEU A 103 4.72 -0.17 -9.22
N PHE A 104 4.24 -0.37 -8.01
CA PHE A 104 4.97 0.09 -6.83
C PHE A 104 6.25 -0.69 -6.60
N GLY A 105 6.33 -1.94 -6.97
CA GLY A 105 7.58 -2.69 -6.97
C GLY A 105 8.64 -2.03 -7.84
N PHE A 106 8.25 -1.55 -9.01
CA PHE A 106 9.11 -0.76 -9.90
C PHE A 106 9.46 0.58 -9.25
N LEU A 107 8.46 1.34 -8.81
CA LEU A 107 8.66 2.69 -8.23
C LEU A 107 9.45 2.64 -6.92
N ASN A 108 9.24 1.62 -6.11
CA ASN A 108 9.98 1.44 -4.87
C ASN A 108 11.48 1.31 -5.14
N ARG A 109 11.85 0.46 -6.09
CA ARG A 109 13.26 0.27 -6.46
C ARG A 109 13.85 1.54 -7.04
N TRP A 110 13.12 2.18 -7.95
CA TRP A 110 13.58 3.41 -8.60
C TRP A 110 13.79 4.53 -7.57
N ASN A 111 12.75 4.90 -6.86
CA ASN A 111 12.80 6.03 -5.93
C ASN A 111 13.70 5.77 -4.74
N ASP A 112 13.71 4.55 -4.22
CA ASP A 112 14.55 4.22 -3.07
C ASP A 112 16.02 4.17 -3.46
N SER A 113 16.36 3.68 -4.65
CA SER A 113 17.72 3.66 -5.16
C SER A 113 18.25 5.06 -5.48
N MET A 114 17.40 5.90 -6.08
CA MET A 114 17.77 7.27 -6.45
C MET A 114 17.76 8.24 -5.26
N GLY A 115 17.16 7.85 -4.13
CA GLY A 115 16.99 8.75 -2.99
C GLY A 115 16.14 9.96 -3.36
N THR A 116 15.08 9.75 -4.16
CA THR A 116 14.23 10.83 -4.66
C THR A 116 13.79 11.76 -3.53
N ARG A 117 13.99 13.06 -3.71
CA ARG A 117 13.62 14.07 -2.71
C ARG A 117 12.12 14.09 -2.49
N ILE A 118 11.73 14.03 -1.23
CA ILE A 118 10.31 14.04 -0.86
C ILE A 118 9.75 15.47 -0.89
N GLU A 119 8.56 15.63 -1.43
CA GLU A 119 7.82 16.88 -1.42
C GLU A 119 7.23 17.13 -0.04
N GLU A 120 7.06 18.42 0.31
CA GLU A 120 6.61 18.84 1.64
C GLU A 120 5.26 18.24 2.02
N GLU A 121 4.30 18.23 1.11
CA GLU A 121 2.95 17.71 1.41
C GLU A 121 2.96 16.22 1.72
N ALA A 122 3.80 15.46 1.04
CA ALA A 122 3.95 14.03 1.31
C ALA A 122 4.65 13.78 2.66
N ASP A 123 5.66 14.59 2.98
CA ASP A 123 6.34 14.52 4.27
C ASP A 123 5.39 14.83 5.42
N VAL A 124 4.52 15.82 5.28
CA VAL A 124 3.47 16.16 6.26
C VAL A 124 2.54 14.96 6.48
N SER A 125 2.09 14.30 5.42
CA SER A 125 1.23 13.12 5.55
C SER A 125 1.96 11.96 6.23
N GLY A 126 3.24 11.77 5.92
CA GLY A 126 4.08 10.78 6.59
C GLY A 126 4.14 11.01 8.10
N LYS A 127 4.40 12.24 8.51
CA LYS A 127 4.44 12.65 9.93
C LYS A 127 3.11 12.41 10.62
N LYS A 128 2.01 12.68 9.95
CA LYS A 128 0.67 12.55 10.53
C LYS A 128 0.27 11.10 10.76
N TYR A 129 0.57 10.20 9.83
CA TYR A 129 0.00 8.85 9.82
C TYR A 129 0.99 7.71 10.05
N ILE A 130 2.27 7.91 9.78
CA ILE A 130 3.27 6.85 9.86
C ILE A 130 4.05 6.99 11.17
N LYS A 131 3.89 6.00 12.07
CA LYS A 131 4.61 5.98 13.35
C LYS A 131 6.13 5.92 13.08
N GLY A 132 6.87 6.75 13.81
CA GLY A 132 8.32 6.80 13.65
C GLY A 132 8.78 7.34 12.31
N TRP A 133 7.95 8.12 11.65
CA TRP A 133 8.24 8.65 10.32
C TRP A 133 9.60 9.35 10.25
N ASN A 134 10.39 8.95 9.26
CA ASN A 134 11.66 9.59 8.92
C ASN A 134 11.87 9.44 7.41
N PRO A 135 12.04 10.54 6.67
CA PRO A 135 12.29 10.46 5.22
C PRO A 135 13.62 9.82 4.86
N ILE A 136 14.57 9.69 5.80
CA ILE A 136 15.89 9.09 5.63
C ILE A 136 16.62 9.75 4.46
N LYS A 137 17.02 8.98 3.43
CA LYS A 137 17.78 9.47 2.28
C LYS A 137 16.97 10.33 1.30
N HIS A 138 15.66 10.46 1.54
CA HIS A 138 14.77 11.28 0.70
C HIS A 138 14.66 12.72 1.16
N LYS A 139 15.47 13.11 2.13
CA LYS A 139 15.56 14.50 2.58
C LYS A 139 16.13 15.39 1.48
N SER A 140 15.75 16.64 1.53
CA SER A 140 16.34 17.67 0.65
C SER A 140 17.83 17.90 0.92
#